data_0938997da1c4c6f17378e81a5a7f18e1
#
_entry.id   0938997da1c4c6f17378e81a5a7f18e1
#
_cell.length_a   1.000
_cell.length_b   1.000
_cell.length_c   1.000
_cell.angle_alpha   90.00
_cell.angle_beta   90.00
_cell.angle_gamma   90.00
#
_symmetry.space_group_name_H-M   'P 1'
#
loop_
_entity.id
_entity.type
_entity.pdbx_description
1 polymer ?
#
loop_
_entity_poly.entity_id
_entity_poly.type
_entity_poly.pdbx_seq_one_letter_code
_entity_poly.pdbx_strand_id
1 'polypeptide(L)'
;MRRRHHPRTRSRCRFLLTIRIGSLRTAFSGVSTLFLLNGVVADEFTQALLALDVAREVGIERIVYLSVIHSDLYVNVPHFAGKFGVERMIEQMGLKATILRPAYFMDNEITIKDAIAGYGIYPMPIGTRGIAMIDARDIAEIAALELIRRETADGPLPLTRINLVGPDTLTGPDVAAVWSEVLGREITYPGEDFAGFEQSLRQFMPSWMALDMRVMAERFVTDGMVPEAGDVDRLETLLGRPLRSYRDYAAQIVG
;
A
#
# COMPACT_ATOMS: atom_id res chain seq x y z
N MET A 1 11.02 10.20 -46.55
CA MET A 1 10.78 10.11 -45.10
C MET A 1 9.78 9.01 -44.82
N ARG A 2 10.21 7.80 -44.40
CA ARG A 2 9.32 6.69 -44.06
C ARG A 2 9.11 6.73 -42.55
N ARG A 3 7.88 6.99 -42.10
CA ARG A 3 7.46 6.88 -40.69
C ARG A 3 7.51 5.40 -40.28
N ARG A 4 8.39 5.07 -39.34
CA ARG A 4 8.40 3.75 -38.69
C ARG A 4 7.17 3.65 -37.79
N HIS A 5 6.23 2.78 -38.11
CA HIS A 5 5.16 2.34 -37.22
C HIS A 5 5.79 1.48 -36.13
N HIS A 6 5.80 1.99 -34.89
CA HIS A 6 6.00 1.13 -33.71
C HIS A 6 4.71 0.36 -33.45
N PRO A 7 4.76 -0.97 -33.35
CA PRO A 7 3.60 -1.73 -32.93
C PRO A 7 3.28 -1.37 -31.48
N ARG A 8 2.06 -0.88 -31.23
CA ARG A 8 1.51 -0.74 -29.88
C ARG A 8 1.42 -2.13 -29.28
N THR A 9 2.35 -2.51 -28.41
CA THR A 9 2.24 -3.68 -27.54
C THR A 9 1.03 -3.46 -26.63
N ARG A 10 -0.02 -4.26 -26.85
CA ARG A 10 -1.17 -4.28 -25.95
C ARG A 10 -0.70 -4.83 -24.61
N SER A 11 -0.64 -4.00 -23.57
CA SER A 11 -0.47 -4.41 -22.18
C SER A 11 -1.57 -5.43 -21.85
N ARG A 12 -1.18 -6.68 -21.61
CA ARG A 12 -2.11 -7.70 -21.09
C ARG A 12 -1.93 -7.75 -19.59
N CYS A 13 -2.85 -7.11 -18.82
CA CYS A 13 -2.95 -7.36 -17.40
C CYS A 13 -3.40 -8.81 -17.16
N ARG A 14 -2.62 -9.58 -16.40
CA ARG A 14 -2.97 -10.92 -15.94
C ARG A 14 -2.98 -10.93 -14.42
N PHE A 15 -4.11 -11.29 -13.82
CA PHE A 15 -4.25 -11.46 -12.38
C PHE A 15 -4.11 -12.95 -12.04
N LEU A 16 -3.32 -13.26 -11.00
CA LEU A 16 -3.12 -14.62 -10.51
C LEU A 16 -3.56 -14.69 -9.06
N LEU A 17 -4.55 -15.53 -8.79
CA LEU A 17 -5.16 -15.71 -7.46
C LEU A 17 -4.64 -16.92 -6.67
N THR A 18 -3.79 -17.77 -7.27
CA THR A 18 -3.32 -19.03 -6.63
C THR A 18 -1.90 -19.36 -7.03
N ILE A 19 -1.11 -19.85 -6.04
CA ILE A 19 0.27 -20.27 -6.25
C ILE A 19 0.31 -21.60 -7.03
N ARG A 20 0.20 -21.50 -8.36
CA ARG A 20 0.56 -22.59 -9.24
C ARG A 20 1.79 -22.17 -10.04
N ILE A 21 2.94 -22.73 -9.76
CA ILE A 21 4.21 -22.36 -10.40
C ILE A 21 4.13 -22.38 -11.92
N GLY A 22 3.47 -23.39 -12.51
CA GLY A 22 3.23 -23.44 -13.95
C GLY A 22 2.42 -22.24 -14.48
N SER A 23 1.44 -21.74 -13.71
CA SER A 23 0.66 -20.56 -14.07
C SER A 23 1.50 -19.28 -13.97
N LEU A 24 2.37 -19.17 -12.95
CA LEU A 24 3.31 -18.04 -12.82
C LEU A 24 4.28 -18.00 -14.02
N ARG A 25 4.93 -19.12 -14.36
CA ARG A 25 5.82 -19.22 -15.53
C ARG A 25 5.11 -18.82 -16.82
N THR A 26 3.87 -19.28 -17.01
CA THR A 26 3.08 -18.92 -18.20
C THR A 26 2.71 -17.44 -18.21
N ALA A 27 2.34 -16.88 -17.06
CA ALA A 27 1.96 -15.47 -16.95
C ALA A 27 3.16 -14.52 -17.15
N PHE A 28 4.33 -14.91 -16.67
CA PHE A 28 5.55 -14.11 -16.74
C PHE A 28 6.30 -14.29 -18.07
N SER A 29 5.96 -15.29 -18.87
CA SER A 29 6.59 -15.51 -20.18
C SER A 29 6.38 -14.31 -21.10
N GLY A 30 7.49 -13.75 -21.60
CA GLY A 30 7.50 -12.57 -22.48
C GLY A 30 7.16 -11.25 -21.77
N VAL A 31 7.23 -11.21 -20.44
CA VAL A 31 7.10 -9.99 -19.62
C VAL A 31 8.49 -9.46 -19.32
N SER A 32 8.68 -8.15 -19.48
CA SER A 32 9.95 -7.46 -19.21
C SER A 32 9.96 -6.75 -17.86
N THR A 33 8.79 -6.28 -17.39
CA THR A 33 8.62 -5.54 -16.14
C THR A 33 7.46 -6.12 -15.34
N LEU A 34 7.68 -6.34 -14.04
CA LEU A 34 6.71 -6.93 -13.12
C LEU A 34 6.28 -5.89 -12.07
N PHE A 35 4.96 -5.71 -11.90
CA PHE A 35 4.39 -5.13 -10.70
C PHE A 35 3.97 -6.26 -9.76
N LEU A 36 4.62 -6.36 -8.61
CA LEU A 36 4.33 -7.36 -7.59
C LEU A 36 3.55 -6.71 -6.44
N LEU A 37 2.30 -7.11 -6.30
CA LEU A 37 1.41 -6.75 -5.20
C LEU A 37 0.81 -8.04 -4.64
N ASN A 38 0.96 -8.25 -3.34
CA ASN A 38 0.36 -9.36 -2.61
C ASN A 38 -0.71 -8.82 -1.65
N GLY A 39 -1.85 -9.53 -1.55
CA GLY A 39 -2.83 -9.27 -0.51
C GLY A 39 -2.34 -9.76 0.85
N VAL A 40 -2.90 -9.21 1.93
CA VAL A 40 -2.61 -9.67 3.30
C VAL A 40 -3.28 -11.03 3.53
N VAL A 41 -2.50 -12.08 3.41
CA VAL A 41 -2.90 -13.48 3.62
C VAL A 41 -1.81 -14.22 4.40
N ALA A 42 -2.16 -15.33 5.04
CA ALA A 42 -1.25 -16.04 5.95
C ALA A 42 0.07 -16.53 5.29
N ASP A 43 0.07 -16.74 3.99
CA ASP A 43 1.22 -17.19 3.21
C ASP A 43 1.77 -16.12 2.24
N GLU A 44 1.44 -14.85 2.46
CA GLU A 44 1.84 -13.70 1.63
C GLU A 44 3.35 -13.70 1.31
N PHE A 45 4.17 -13.89 2.33
CA PHE A 45 5.63 -13.94 2.19
C PHE A 45 6.07 -15.04 1.23
N THR A 46 5.55 -16.26 1.40
CA THR A 46 5.85 -17.39 0.51
C THR A 46 5.43 -17.11 -0.92
N GLN A 47 4.24 -16.53 -1.11
CA GLN A 47 3.73 -16.15 -2.43
C GLN A 47 4.66 -15.15 -3.13
N ALA A 48 5.10 -14.11 -2.42
CA ALA A 48 6.00 -13.11 -2.96
C ALA A 48 7.35 -13.71 -3.36
N LEU A 49 7.95 -14.57 -2.52
CA LEU A 49 9.23 -15.20 -2.83
C LEU A 49 9.14 -16.11 -4.06
N LEU A 50 8.09 -16.93 -4.18
CA LEU A 50 7.87 -17.77 -5.35
C LEU A 50 7.71 -16.94 -6.62
N ALA A 51 7.00 -15.79 -6.53
CA ALA A 51 6.87 -14.88 -7.67
C ALA A 51 8.21 -14.27 -8.07
N LEU A 52 9.05 -13.85 -7.11
CA LEU A 52 10.38 -13.30 -7.37
C LEU A 52 11.34 -14.36 -7.96
N ASP A 53 11.31 -15.60 -7.46
CA ASP A 53 12.11 -16.69 -8.00
C ASP A 53 11.74 -17.02 -9.43
N VAL A 54 10.43 -17.13 -9.72
CA VAL A 54 9.96 -17.36 -11.09
C VAL A 54 10.27 -16.17 -12.00
N ALA A 55 10.14 -14.92 -11.52
CA ALA A 55 10.50 -13.73 -12.28
C ALA A 55 11.98 -13.79 -12.71
N ARG A 56 12.87 -14.13 -11.77
CA ARG A 56 14.31 -14.32 -12.04
C ARG A 56 14.57 -15.48 -13.02
N GLU A 57 13.88 -16.61 -12.82
CA GLU A 57 14.00 -17.79 -13.70
C GLU A 57 13.69 -17.47 -15.17
N VAL A 58 12.65 -16.64 -15.41
CA VAL A 58 12.24 -16.24 -16.77
C VAL A 58 12.91 -14.98 -17.30
N GLY A 59 13.85 -14.40 -16.53
CA GLY A 59 14.66 -13.25 -16.96
C GLY A 59 14.00 -11.88 -16.80
N ILE A 60 13.02 -11.72 -15.88
CA ILE A 60 12.48 -10.40 -15.54
C ILE A 60 13.48 -9.67 -14.66
N GLU A 61 14.01 -8.55 -15.15
CA GLU A 61 15.02 -7.74 -14.47
C GLU A 61 14.49 -6.39 -13.96
N ARG A 62 13.23 -6.08 -14.20
CA ARG A 62 12.58 -4.82 -13.84
C ARG A 62 11.38 -5.10 -12.94
N ILE A 63 11.45 -4.68 -11.68
CA ILE A 63 10.44 -5.00 -10.68
C ILE A 63 9.98 -3.71 -10.00
N VAL A 64 8.67 -3.57 -9.80
CA VAL A 64 8.05 -2.63 -8.88
C VAL A 64 7.30 -3.46 -7.83
N TYR A 65 7.72 -3.38 -6.57
CA TYR A 65 7.13 -4.13 -5.46
C TYR A 65 6.37 -3.20 -4.54
N LEU A 66 5.11 -3.54 -4.21
CA LEU A 66 4.32 -2.82 -3.22
C LEU A 66 4.53 -3.43 -1.83
N SER A 67 5.34 -2.75 -1.04
CA SER A 67 5.65 -3.04 0.36
C SER A 67 4.72 -2.24 1.30
N VAL A 68 5.25 -1.75 2.41
CA VAL A 68 4.60 -0.85 3.38
C VAL A 68 5.64 0.05 4.03
N ILE A 69 5.25 1.28 4.39
CA ILE A 69 6.13 2.20 5.14
C ILE A 69 6.45 1.61 6.52
N HIS A 70 7.64 1.91 7.04
CA HIS A 70 8.11 1.45 8.36
C HIS A 70 8.10 -0.09 8.54
N SER A 71 8.17 -0.87 7.46
CA SER A 71 8.24 -2.33 7.52
C SER A 71 9.42 -2.84 8.37
N ASP A 72 10.50 -2.09 8.41
CA ASP A 72 11.72 -2.35 9.20
C ASP A 72 11.60 -1.95 10.68
N LEU A 73 10.65 -1.08 11.03
CA LEU A 73 10.37 -0.67 12.41
C LEU A 73 9.26 -1.51 13.06
N TYR A 74 8.22 -1.85 12.31
CA TYR A 74 7.03 -2.55 12.80
C TYR A 74 7.18 -4.08 12.70
N VAL A 75 8.35 -4.59 13.08
CA VAL A 75 8.71 -6.01 12.94
C VAL A 75 7.85 -6.98 13.75
N ASN A 76 7.08 -6.48 14.71
CA ASN A 76 6.10 -7.25 15.49
C ASN A 76 4.72 -7.31 14.83
N VAL A 77 4.48 -6.56 13.74
CA VAL A 77 3.26 -6.64 12.94
C VAL A 77 3.47 -7.70 11.85
N PRO A 78 2.78 -8.85 11.89
CA PRO A 78 3.10 -10.00 11.04
C PRO A 78 3.16 -9.69 9.55
N HIS A 79 2.15 -8.99 8.99
CA HIS A 79 2.17 -8.67 7.56
C HIS A 79 3.22 -7.61 7.19
N PHE A 80 3.62 -6.69 8.10
CA PHE A 80 4.75 -5.77 7.85
C PHE A 80 6.07 -6.52 7.86
N ALA A 81 6.26 -7.42 8.83
CA ALA A 81 7.45 -8.28 8.89
C ALA A 81 7.58 -9.16 7.64
N GLY A 82 6.46 -9.67 7.11
CA GLY A 82 6.41 -10.41 5.85
C GLY A 82 6.90 -9.54 4.68
N LYS A 83 6.39 -8.32 4.56
CA LYS A 83 6.81 -7.37 3.51
C LYS A 83 8.28 -6.96 3.66
N PHE A 84 8.74 -6.71 4.88
CA PHE A 84 10.16 -6.45 5.15
C PHE A 84 11.06 -7.63 4.74
N GLY A 85 10.62 -8.87 5.03
CA GLY A 85 11.30 -10.07 4.58
C GLY A 85 11.46 -10.13 3.06
N VAL A 86 10.41 -9.77 2.30
CA VAL A 86 10.46 -9.68 0.84
C VAL A 86 11.46 -8.61 0.38
N GLU A 87 11.47 -7.43 1.00
CA GLU A 87 12.46 -6.38 0.69
C GLU A 87 13.90 -6.86 0.90
N ARG A 88 14.16 -7.58 1.99
CA ARG A 88 15.47 -8.18 2.26
C ARG A 88 15.86 -9.21 1.20
N MET A 89 14.91 -10.02 0.75
CA MET A 89 15.17 -11.00 -0.33
C MET A 89 15.46 -10.31 -1.66
N ILE A 90 14.71 -9.26 -2.02
CA ILE A 90 14.99 -8.44 -3.22
C ILE A 90 16.45 -7.94 -3.20
N GLU A 91 16.92 -7.44 -2.05
CA GLU A 91 18.29 -6.98 -1.89
C GLU A 91 19.31 -8.12 -2.00
N GLN A 92 19.11 -9.20 -1.25
CA GLN A 92 20.03 -10.35 -1.23
C GLN A 92 20.14 -11.06 -2.58
N MET A 93 19.04 -11.11 -3.33
CA MET A 93 19.01 -11.65 -4.69
C MET A 93 19.61 -10.67 -5.72
N GLY A 94 19.96 -9.45 -5.33
CA GLY A 94 20.51 -8.43 -6.23
C GLY A 94 19.52 -7.92 -7.27
N LEU A 95 18.19 -8.05 -7.01
CA LEU A 95 17.15 -7.69 -7.95
C LEU A 95 17.06 -6.17 -8.14
N LYS A 96 16.84 -5.75 -9.37
CA LYS A 96 16.70 -4.35 -9.75
C LYS A 96 15.24 -3.92 -9.60
N ALA A 97 14.89 -3.32 -8.45
CA ALA A 97 13.50 -3.03 -8.09
C ALA A 97 13.28 -1.58 -7.66
N THR A 98 12.05 -1.07 -7.84
CA THR A 98 11.49 0.00 -7.03
C THR A 98 10.61 -0.62 -5.96
N ILE A 99 10.91 -0.34 -4.70
CA ILE A 99 10.09 -0.73 -3.56
C ILE A 99 9.22 0.49 -3.20
N LEU A 100 7.93 0.36 -3.38
CA LEU A 100 6.93 1.34 -3.00
C LEU A 100 6.45 1.01 -1.59
N ARG A 101 6.59 1.96 -0.67
CA ARG A 101 6.26 1.80 0.75
C ARG A 101 5.07 2.68 1.13
N PRO A 102 3.82 2.28 0.82
CA PRO A 102 2.65 3.08 1.15
C PRO A 102 2.40 3.12 2.67
N ALA A 103 1.90 4.27 3.12
CA ALA A 103 1.23 4.42 4.40
C ALA A 103 -0.18 3.79 4.35
N TYR A 104 -0.98 3.97 5.41
CA TYR A 104 -2.34 3.46 5.48
C TYR A 104 -3.20 4.02 4.33
N PHE A 105 -3.96 3.15 3.67
CA PHE A 105 -4.78 3.54 2.52
C PHE A 105 -6.06 4.23 2.96
N MET A 106 -6.38 5.39 2.37
CA MET A 106 -7.67 6.05 2.55
C MET A 106 -8.84 5.13 2.17
N ASP A 107 -8.62 4.23 1.21
CA ASP A 107 -9.63 3.28 0.72
C ASP A 107 -10.11 2.28 1.78
N ASN A 108 -9.35 2.07 2.85
CA ASN A 108 -9.80 1.26 3.98
C ASN A 108 -11.04 1.85 4.67
N GLU A 109 -11.23 3.17 4.59
CA GLU A 109 -12.38 3.87 5.17
C GLU A 109 -13.72 3.44 4.56
N ILE A 110 -13.73 2.95 3.31
CA ILE A 110 -14.93 2.42 2.66
C ILE A 110 -15.56 1.32 3.49
N THR A 111 -14.75 0.51 4.18
CA THR A 111 -15.23 -0.62 4.99
C THR A 111 -15.89 -0.21 6.29
N ILE A 112 -15.60 0.99 6.78
CA ILE A 112 -16.08 1.50 8.08
C ILE A 112 -16.99 2.74 7.96
N LYS A 113 -17.15 3.32 6.76
CA LYS A 113 -17.93 4.55 6.56
C LYS A 113 -19.35 4.45 7.08
N ASP A 114 -20.02 3.31 6.85
CA ASP A 114 -21.39 3.09 7.30
C ASP A 114 -21.49 3.00 8.84
N ALA A 115 -20.45 2.46 9.49
CA ALA A 115 -20.35 2.45 10.95
C ALA A 115 -20.10 3.86 11.48
N ILE A 116 -19.24 4.66 10.86
CA ILE A 116 -19.02 6.06 11.22
C ILE A 116 -20.33 6.84 11.08
N ALA A 117 -20.99 6.72 9.93
CA ALA A 117 -22.27 7.36 9.67
C ALA A 117 -23.40 6.87 10.59
N GLY A 118 -23.41 5.60 10.98
CA GLY A 118 -24.45 5.01 11.85
C GLY A 118 -24.26 5.34 13.32
N TYR A 119 -23.06 5.16 13.85
CA TYR A 119 -22.80 5.26 15.31
C TYR A 119 -22.22 6.60 15.75
N GLY A 120 -21.79 7.48 14.85
CA GLY A 120 -21.21 8.78 15.20
C GLY A 120 -19.83 8.68 15.85
N ILE A 121 -19.07 7.62 15.56
CA ILE A 121 -17.72 7.40 16.07
C ILE A 121 -16.77 7.01 14.93
N TYR A 122 -15.51 7.42 15.03
CA TYR A 122 -14.43 6.90 14.22
C TYR A 122 -13.78 5.72 14.97
N PRO A 123 -13.99 4.46 14.52
CA PRO A 123 -13.70 3.29 15.34
C PRO A 123 -12.25 2.79 15.25
N MET A 124 -11.44 3.35 14.33
CA MET A 124 -10.05 2.89 14.13
C MET A 124 -9.13 3.50 15.20
N PRO A 125 -8.45 2.69 16.05
CA PRO A 125 -7.58 3.21 17.12
C PRO A 125 -6.23 3.65 16.55
N ILE A 126 -6.15 4.84 15.97
CA ILE A 126 -4.95 5.40 15.34
C ILE A 126 -4.16 6.36 16.22
N GLY A 127 -4.69 6.69 17.41
CA GLY A 127 -4.00 7.50 18.41
C GLY A 127 -3.80 8.97 18.02
N THR A 128 -2.76 9.55 18.62
CA THR A 128 -2.43 10.99 18.48
C THR A 128 -1.03 11.25 17.91
N ARG A 129 -0.32 10.22 17.48
CA ARG A 129 0.99 10.37 16.80
C ARG A 129 0.84 10.84 15.36
N GLY A 130 -0.25 10.46 14.73
CA GLY A 130 -0.59 10.80 13.37
C GLY A 130 -0.22 9.74 12.33
N ILE A 131 -1.07 9.66 11.31
CA ILE A 131 -0.92 8.78 10.15
C ILE A 131 -1.06 9.61 8.88
N ALA A 132 -0.10 9.51 7.97
CA ALA A 132 -0.15 10.16 6.66
C ALA A 132 -0.85 9.25 5.64
N MET A 133 -2.17 9.11 5.75
CA MET A 133 -2.99 8.25 4.88
C MET A 133 -2.88 8.66 3.42
N ILE A 134 -2.75 7.68 2.53
CA ILE A 134 -2.61 7.91 1.09
C ILE A 134 -3.78 7.34 0.28
N ASP A 135 -4.20 8.05 -0.75
CA ASP A 135 -5.20 7.60 -1.73
C ASP A 135 -4.61 6.53 -2.65
N ALA A 136 -5.32 5.41 -2.84
CA ALA A 136 -4.88 4.33 -3.71
C ALA A 136 -4.68 4.76 -5.17
N ARG A 137 -5.35 5.83 -5.63
CA ARG A 137 -5.15 6.40 -6.96
C ARG A 137 -3.77 7.03 -7.11
N ASP A 138 -3.26 7.69 -6.07
CA ASP A 138 -1.90 8.24 -6.06
C ASP A 138 -0.86 7.11 -6.05
N ILE A 139 -1.09 6.05 -5.28
CA ILE A 139 -0.26 4.83 -5.31
C ILE A 139 -0.21 4.26 -6.72
N ALA A 140 -1.37 4.12 -7.37
CA ALA A 140 -1.47 3.52 -8.71
C ALA A 140 -0.77 4.37 -9.78
N GLU A 141 -0.91 5.71 -9.73
CA GLU A 141 -0.23 6.62 -10.64
C GLU A 141 1.29 6.54 -10.48
N ILE A 142 1.81 6.57 -9.24
CA ILE A 142 3.24 6.44 -8.97
C ILE A 142 3.77 5.06 -9.39
N ALA A 143 3.03 4.01 -9.10
CA ALA A 143 3.40 2.66 -9.55
C ALA A 143 3.49 2.57 -11.08
N ALA A 144 2.55 3.18 -11.80
CA ALA A 144 2.56 3.24 -13.26
C ALA A 144 3.77 4.04 -13.80
N LEU A 145 4.08 5.19 -13.18
CA LEU A 145 5.24 5.98 -13.54
C LEU A 145 6.55 5.20 -13.36
N GLU A 146 6.69 4.48 -12.25
CA GLU A 146 7.87 3.66 -11.97
C GLU A 146 7.98 2.44 -12.91
N LEU A 147 6.86 1.82 -13.28
CA LEU A 147 6.84 0.76 -14.30
C LEU A 147 7.32 1.31 -15.65
N ILE A 148 6.78 2.45 -16.09
CA ILE A 148 7.18 3.09 -17.35
C ILE A 148 8.66 3.48 -17.29
N ARG A 149 9.10 4.11 -16.20
CA ARG A 149 10.51 4.53 -16.02
C ARG A 149 11.46 3.34 -16.14
N ARG A 150 11.12 2.21 -15.52
CA ARG A 150 11.93 0.99 -15.60
C ARG A 150 11.88 0.33 -16.96
N GLU A 151 10.72 0.30 -17.59
CA GLU A 151 10.54 -0.30 -18.92
C GLU A 151 11.27 0.46 -20.03
N THR A 152 11.29 1.80 -19.95
CA THR A 152 11.88 2.66 -20.99
C THR A 152 13.36 2.95 -20.79
N ALA A 153 13.95 2.55 -19.66
CA ALA A 153 15.37 2.71 -19.41
C ALA A 153 16.22 1.81 -20.32
N ASP A 154 17.39 2.31 -20.74
CA ASP A 154 18.34 1.57 -21.59
C ASP A 154 18.87 0.28 -20.92
N GLY A 155 18.74 0.16 -19.60
CA GLY A 155 19.11 -1.02 -18.81
C GLY A 155 18.41 -1.06 -17.46
N PRO A 156 18.58 -2.14 -16.68
CA PRO A 156 17.96 -2.28 -15.36
C PRO A 156 18.42 -1.20 -14.40
N LEU A 157 17.48 -0.39 -13.88
CA LEU A 157 17.76 0.67 -12.92
C LEU A 157 18.05 0.08 -11.53
N PRO A 158 18.90 0.75 -10.71
CA PRO A 158 19.24 0.27 -9.37
C PRO A 158 18.02 0.17 -8.46
N LEU A 159 18.21 -0.54 -7.34
CA LEU A 159 17.22 -0.61 -6.26
C LEU A 159 16.93 0.79 -5.72
N THR A 160 15.65 1.12 -5.62
CA THR A 160 15.17 2.40 -5.09
C THR A 160 13.98 2.14 -4.15
N ARG A 161 13.87 2.95 -3.08
CA ARG A 161 12.71 2.96 -2.18
C ARG A 161 11.99 4.30 -2.28
N ILE A 162 10.67 4.26 -2.27
CA ILE A 162 9.81 5.44 -2.29
C ILE A 162 8.73 5.24 -1.23
N ASN A 163 8.75 6.07 -0.19
CA ASN A 163 7.64 6.16 0.75
C ASN A 163 6.46 6.81 0.02
N LEU A 164 5.28 6.22 0.15
CA LEU A 164 4.05 6.73 -0.44
C LEU A 164 3.15 7.20 0.70
N VAL A 165 3.05 8.50 0.89
CA VAL A 165 2.35 9.15 2.00
C VAL A 165 1.32 10.13 1.48
N GLY A 166 0.28 10.40 2.27
CA GLY A 166 -0.66 11.49 1.98
C GLY A 166 -0.09 12.86 2.35
N PRO A 167 -0.79 13.94 1.96
CA PRO A 167 -0.33 15.30 2.22
C PRO A 167 -0.44 15.70 3.70
N ASP A 168 -1.35 15.06 4.44
CA ASP A 168 -1.66 15.39 5.82
C ASP A 168 -1.29 14.24 6.76
N THR A 169 -0.74 14.58 7.92
CA THR A 169 -0.54 13.64 9.03
C THR A 169 -1.68 13.83 10.02
N LEU A 170 -2.62 12.89 10.06
CA LEU A 170 -3.87 13.02 10.81
C LEU A 170 -3.87 12.12 12.05
N THR A 171 -4.29 12.68 13.18
CA THR A 171 -4.60 11.96 14.43
C THR A 171 -6.03 11.41 14.41
N GLY A 172 -6.36 10.53 15.36
CA GLY A 172 -7.74 10.06 15.52
C GLY A 172 -8.77 11.20 15.72
N PRO A 173 -8.51 12.20 16.58
CA PRO A 173 -9.33 13.40 16.66
C PRO A 173 -9.45 14.20 15.36
N ASP A 174 -8.35 14.34 14.59
CA ASP A 174 -8.38 15.06 13.31
C ASP A 174 -9.27 14.35 12.29
N VAL A 175 -9.14 13.02 12.20
CA VAL A 175 -9.99 12.21 11.33
C VAL A 175 -11.47 12.34 11.73
N ALA A 176 -11.79 12.25 13.02
CA ALA A 176 -13.15 12.43 13.51
C ALA A 176 -13.70 13.85 13.18
N ALA A 177 -12.86 14.88 13.26
CA ALA A 177 -13.22 16.24 12.86
C ALA A 177 -13.54 16.35 11.37
N VAL A 178 -12.72 15.73 10.50
CA VAL A 178 -12.99 15.66 9.04
C VAL A 178 -14.34 14.99 8.77
N TRP A 179 -14.59 13.83 9.40
CA TRP A 179 -15.88 13.15 9.24
C TRP A 179 -17.06 13.97 9.78
N SER A 180 -16.86 14.70 10.88
CA SER A 180 -17.90 15.61 11.43
C SER A 180 -18.29 16.68 10.41
N GLU A 181 -17.29 17.27 9.76
CA GLU A 181 -17.49 18.28 8.73
C GLU A 181 -18.21 17.71 7.51
N VAL A 182 -17.74 16.56 7.00
CA VAL A 182 -18.30 15.91 5.81
C VAL A 182 -19.75 15.45 6.03
N LEU A 183 -20.06 14.92 7.21
CA LEU A 183 -21.41 14.42 7.54
C LEU A 183 -22.35 15.50 8.10
N GLY A 184 -21.83 16.72 8.39
CA GLY A 184 -22.61 17.81 8.99
C GLY A 184 -23.15 17.50 10.40
N ARG A 185 -22.48 16.61 11.14
CA ARG A 185 -22.83 16.23 12.53
C ARG A 185 -21.60 15.77 13.29
N GLU A 186 -21.67 15.79 14.61
CA GLU A 186 -20.57 15.37 15.46
C GLU A 186 -20.23 13.89 15.27
N ILE A 187 -18.94 13.62 14.99
CA ILE A 187 -18.30 12.31 15.01
C ILE A 187 -17.18 12.38 16.05
N THR A 188 -17.16 11.42 16.98
CA THR A 188 -16.17 11.40 18.05
C THR A 188 -15.13 10.32 17.82
N TYR A 189 -13.92 10.55 18.34
CA TYR A 189 -12.87 9.54 18.43
C TYR A 189 -12.88 8.94 19.85
N PRO A 190 -13.21 7.64 20.01
CA PRO A 190 -13.36 7.04 21.34
C PRO A 190 -12.03 6.68 22.03
N GLY A 191 -10.89 6.85 21.35
CA GLY A 191 -9.58 6.45 21.86
C GLY A 191 -9.19 5.01 21.50
N GLU A 192 -8.31 4.41 22.30
CA GLU A 192 -7.60 3.19 21.98
C GLU A 192 -8.15 1.98 22.78
N ASP A 193 -9.30 1.43 22.40
CA ASP A 193 -9.77 0.13 22.88
C ASP A 193 -9.30 -0.99 21.95
N PHE A 194 -8.04 -1.41 22.09
CA PHE A 194 -7.46 -2.47 21.26
C PHE A 194 -8.16 -3.83 21.42
N ALA A 195 -8.66 -4.16 22.62
CA ALA A 195 -9.34 -5.42 22.87
C ALA A 195 -10.70 -5.46 22.17
N GLY A 196 -11.49 -4.39 22.31
CA GLY A 196 -12.76 -4.23 21.60
C GLY A 196 -12.57 -4.17 20.09
N PHE A 197 -11.53 -3.51 19.62
CA PHE A 197 -11.18 -3.45 18.19
C PHE A 197 -10.91 -4.86 17.64
N GLU A 198 -10.01 -5.65 18.27
CA GLU A 198 -9.74 -7.03 17.86
C GLU A 198 -11.01 -7.89 17.89
N GLN A 199 -11.82 -7.78 18.96
CA GLN A 199 -13.06 -8.55 19.09
C GLN A 199 -14.05 -8.22 17.96
N SER A 200 -14.16 -6.96 17.59
CA SER A 200 -15.01 -6.52 16.48
C SER A 200 -14.54 -7.09 15.14
N LEU A 201 -13.23 -7.05 14.88
CA LEU A 201 -12.64 -7.58 13.65
C LEU A 201 -12.84 -9.10 13.51
N ARG A 202 -12.83 -9.86 14.59
CA ARG A 202 -13.04 -11.31 14.58
C ARG A 202 -14.41 -11.73 14.04
N GLN A 203 -15.36 -10.81 13.94
CA GLN A 203 -16.67 -11.08 13.34
C GLN A 203 -16.63 -11.14 11.82
N PHE A 204 -15.60 -10.54 11.19
CA PHE A 204 -15.52 -10.35 9.74
C PHE A 204 -14.27 -10.98 9.10
N MET A 205 -13.28 -11.33 9.92
CA MET A 205 -12.01 -11.86 9.42
C MET A 205 -11.45 -12.98 10.31
N PRO A 206 -10.50 -13.80 9.81
CA PRO A 206 -9.83 -14.81 10.59
C PRO A 206 -9.12 -14.22 11.83
N SER A 207 -9.09 -15.00 12.93
CA SER A 207 -8.53 -14.54 14.21
C SER A 207 -7.06 -14.07 14.13
N TRP A 208 -6.25 -14.71 13.29
CA TRP A 208 -4.87 -14.29 13.08
C TRP A 208 -4.77 -12.89 12.46
N MET A 209 -5.67 -12.57 11.51
CA MET A 209 -5.72 -11.26 10.87
C MET A 209 -6.24 -10.18 11.83
N ALA A 210 -7.25 -10.51 12.65
CA ALA A 210 -7.76 -9.61 13.68
C ALA A 210 -6.66 -9.23 14.69
N LEU A 211 -5.85 -10.23 15.11
CA LEU A 211 -4.68 -10.00 15.96
C LEU A 211 -3.63 -9.13 15.27
N ASP A 212 -3.31 -9.40 14.01
CA ASP A 212 -2.36 -8.64 13.19
C ASP A 212 -2.79 -7.16 13.10
N MET A 213 -4.07 -6.90 12.78
CA MET A 213 -4.62 -5.54 12.72
C MET A 213 -4.56 -4.84 14.08
N ARG A 214 -4.80 -5.54 15.20
CA ARG A 214 -4.65 -4.98 16.54
C ARG A 214 -3.20 -4.56 16.82
N VAL A 215 -2.25 -5.44 16.54
CA VAL A 215 -0.81 -5.14 16.75
C VAL A 215 -0.37 -3.97 15.86
N MET A 216 -0.89 -3.89 14.63
CA MET A 216 -0.68 -2.73 13.75
C MET A 216 -1.23 -1.43 14.38
N ALA A 217 -2.45 -1.48 14.92
CA ALA A 217 -3.06 -0.31 15.57
C ALA A 217 -2.27 0.14 16.82
N GLU A 218 -1.74 -0.81 17.61
CA GLU A 218 -0.84 -0.50 18.73
C GLU A 218 0.40 0.27 18.25
N ARG A 219 0.99 -0.11 17.10
CA ARG A 219 2.12 0.60 16.51
C ARG A 219 1.74 1.98 16.00
N PHE A 220 0.54 2.16 15.45
CA PHE A 220 0.03 3.48 15.08
C PHE A 220 -0.03 4.44 16.27
N VAL A 221 -0.48 3.94 17.42
CA VAL A 221 -0.56 4.74 18.65
C VAL A 221 0.82 5.04 19.23
N THR A 222 1.73 4.08 19.25
CA THR A 222 3.06 4.24 19.86
C THR A 222 4.04 5.01 18.98
N ASP A 223 4.05 4.74 17.69
CA ASP A 223 5.06 5.26 16.76
C ASP A 223 4.49 6.21 15.69
N GLY A 224 3.21 6.07 15.36
CA GLY A 224 2.59 6.79 14.25
C GLY A 224 2.99 6.17 12.90
N MET A 225 2.49 6.78 11.82
CA MET A 225 2.88 6.44 10.45
C MET A 225 3.14 7.75 9.69
N VAL A 226 4.20 8.43 10.13
CA VAL A 226 4.53 9.78 9.67
C VAL A 226 5.52 9.75 8.51
N PRO A 227 5.46 10.73 7.58
CA PRO A 227 6.40 10.83 6.46
C PRO A 227 7.79 11.23 6.95
N GLU A 228 8.80 10.86 6.17
CA GLU A 228 10.13 11.44 6.27
C GLU A 228 10.16 12.82 5.60
N ALA A 229 11.14 13.64 5.98
CA ALA A 229 11.29 14.96 5.38
C ALA A 229 11.49 14.86 3.86
N GLY A 230 10.64 15.56 3.10
CA GLY A 230 10.69 15.61 1.64
C GLY A 230 9.91 14.50 0.93
N ASP A 231 9.28 13.55 1.63
CA ASP A 231 8.46 12.51 0.99
C ASP A 231 7.31 13.12 0.19
N VAL A 232 6.54 14.04 0.78
CA VAL A 232 5.40 14.71 0.11
C VAL A 232 5.89 15.46 -1.14
N ASP A 233 6.90 16.31 -1.03
CA ASP A 233 7.45 17.09 -2.15
C ASP A 233 7.92 16.19 -3.30
N ARG A 234 8.55 15.08 -2.95
CA ARG A 234 9.00 14.08 -3.93
C ARG A 234 7.82 13.46 -4.69
N LEU A 235 6.75 13.09 -3.99
CA LEU A 235 5.58 12.47 -4.60
C LEU A 235 4.84 13.47 -5.50
N GLU A 236 4.65 14.71 -5.05
CA GLU A 236 4.01 15.76 -5.84
C GLU A 236 4.85 16.11 -7.09
N THR A 237 6.18 16.11 -6.97
CA THR A 237 7.07 16.26 -8.12
C THR A 237 6.91 15.11 -9.12
N LEU A 238 6.83 13.86 -8.65
CA LEU A 238 6.62 12.70 -9.51
C LEU A 238 5.26 12.74 -10.22
N LEU A 239 4.22 13.15 -9.52
CA LEU A 239 2.86 13.24 -10.05
C LEU A 239 2.63 14.48 -10.93
N GLY A 240 3.44 15.53 -10.76
CA GLY A 240 3.23 16.84 -11.40
C GLY A 240 1.98 17.59 -10.90
N ARG A 241 1.48 17.23 -9.73
CA ARG A 241 0.30 17.80 -9.08
C ARG A 241 0.32 17.53 -7.57
N PRO A 242 -0.49 18.27 -6.77
CA PRO A 242 -0.70 17.95 -5.36
C PRO A 242 -1.25 16.53 -5.15
N LEU A 243 -0.90 15.93 -4.01
CA LEU A 243 -1.50 14.69 -3.53
C LEU A 243 -2.99 14.89 -3.19
N ARG A 244 -3.78 13.82 -3.29
CA ARG A 244 -5.18 13.84 -2.90
C ARG A 244 -5.30 13.90 -1.38
N SER A 245 -6.15 14.83 -0.86
CA SER A 245 -6.34 15.01 0.57
C SER A 245 -7.31 13.96 1.14
N TYR A 246 -7.15 13.65 2.43
CA TYR A 246 -8.09 12.79 3.15
C TYR A 246 -9.49 13.38 3.19
N ARG A 247 -9.60 14.71 3.36
CA ARG A 247 -10.87 15.42 3.38
C ARG A 247 -11.66 15.26 2.07
N ASP A 248 -10.99 15.45 0.95
CA ASP A 248 -11.64 15.28 -0.37
C ASP A 248 -12.05 13.82 -0.61
N TYR A 249 -11.22 12.87 -0.16
CA TYR A 249 -11.54 11.46 -0.20
C TYR A 249 -12.78 11.12 0.63
N ALA A 250 -12.84 11.56 1.90
CA ALA A 250 -13.98 11.33 2.77
C ALA A 250 -15.29 11.92 2.18
N ALA A 251 -15.23 13.15 1.66
CA ALA A 251 -16.37 13.77 0.98
C ALA A 251 -16.84 12.96 -0.23
N GLN A 252 -15.91 12.42 -1.02
CA GLN A 252 -16.22 11.63 -2.22
C GLN A 252 -16.93 10.32 -1.91
N ILE A 253 -16.57 9.62 -0.82
CA ILE A 253 -17.17 8.31 -0.51
C ILE A 253 -18.51 8.40 0.21
N VAL A 254 -18.89 9.59 0.68
CA VAL A 254 -20.21 9.86 1.31
C VAL A 254 -21.25 10.28 0.28
N GLY A 255 -20.86 11.05 -0.75
CA GLY A 255 -21.75 11.53 -1.81
C GLY A 255 -22.04 10.49 -2.84
#